data_32e5b92016c7e06ed66e528116093ef1
#
_entry.id   32e5b92016c7e06ed66e528116093ef1
#
_cell.length_a   1.000
_cell.length_b   1.000
_cell.length_c   1.000
_cell.angle_alpha   90.00
_cell.angle_beta   90.00
_cell.angle_gamma   90.00
#
_symmetry.space_group_name_H-M   'P 1'
#
loop_
_entity.id
_entity.type
_entity.pdbx_description
1 polymer ?
#
loop_
_entity_poly.entity_id
_entity_poly.type
_entity_poly.pdbx_seq_one_letter_code
_entity_poly.pdbx_strand_id
1 'polypeptide(L)'
;MRKYIAECIGTMVLTLLGCGTAMFLGCNTAAGVVGTAVAFGLSVVAMAYTIGGISGCHINPARSIGPALFAGGQALKDLWVFIVAPLCGGALAPSYGQHSRQQLTRSSFSTCHPKP
;
A
#
# COMPACT_ATOMS: atom_id res chain seq x y z
N MET A 1 -14.43 7.12 -11.98
CA MET A 1 -13.45 6.12 -12.40
C MET A 1 -12.01 6.52 -12.07
N ARG A 2 -11.49 7.69 -12.48
CA ARG A 2 -10.09 8.10 -12.23
C ARG A 2 -9.71 8.10 -10.75
N LYS A 3 -10.54 8.67 -9.88
CA LYS A 3 -10.31 8.69 -8.42
C LYS A 3 -10.23 7.28 -7.81
N TYR A 4 -11.12 6.37 -8.25
CA TYR A 4 -11.14 4.99 -7.79
C TYR A 4 -9.84 4.25 -8.11
N ILE A 5 -9.38 4.32 -9.35
CA ILE A 5 -8.15 3.68 -9.81
C ILE A 5 -6.93 4.26 -9.05
N ALA A 6 -6.87 5.59 -8.90
CA ALA A 6 -5.81 6.27 -8.18
C ALA A 6 -5.71 5.79 -6.72
N GLU A 7 -6.83 5.75 -5.99
CA GLU A 7 -6.86 5.31 -4.60
C GLU A 7 -6.53 3.81 -4.45
N CYS A 8 -6.98 2.97 -5.39
CA CYS A 8 -6.67 1.55 -5.42
C CYS A 8 -5.16 1.32 -5.61
N ILE A 9 -4.55 1.97 -6.60
CA ILE A 9 -3.11 1.88 -6.87
C ILE A 9 -2.31 2.47 -5.70
N GLY A 10 -2.69 3.64 -5.19
CA GLY A 10 -2.00 4.28 -4.08
C GLY A 10 -1.98 3.42 -2.83
N THR A 11 -3.10 2.79 -2.48
CA THR A 11 -3.17 1.90 -1.32
C THR A 11 -2.42 0.59 -1.55
N MET A 12 -2.47 0.05 -2.78
CA MET A 12 -1.68 -1.13 -3.14
C MET A 12 -0.17 -0.87 -2.95
N VAL A 13 0.33 0.26 -3.43
CA VAL A 13 1.75 0.65 -3.27
C VAL A 13 2.09 0.87 -1.80
N LEU A 14 1.24 1.58 -1.04
CA LEU A 14 1.43 1.80 0.38
C LEU A 14 1.54 0.48 1.15
N THR A 15 0.64 -0.45 0.91
CA THR A 15 0.61 -1.75 1.59
C THR A 15 1.79 -2.61 1.16
N LEU A 16 2.12 -2.63 -0.13
CA LEU A 16 3.23 -3.43 -0.66
C LEU A 16 4.57 -2.98 -0.07
N LEU A 17 4.84 -1.67 -0.08
CA LEU A 17 6.11 -1.13 0.42
C LEU A 17 6.17 -1.12 1.95
N GLY A 18 5.12 -0.64 2.62
CA GLY A 18 5.10 -0.53 4.07
C GLY A 18 5.04 -1.90 4.76
N CYS A 19 4.02 -2.70 4.48
CA CYS A 19 3.88 -4.03 5.05
C CYS A 19 4.94 -5.00 4.51
N GLY A 20 5.34 -4.87 3.24
CA GLY A 20 6.44 -5.63 2.67
C GLY A 20 7.75 -5.41 3.43
N THR A 21 8.12 -4.16 3.69
CA THR A 21 9.30 -3.82 4.50
C THR A 21 9.20 -4.39 5.91
N ALA A 22 8.05 -4.29 6.58
CA ALA A 22 7.81 -4.88 7.89
C ALA A 22 8.03 -6.40 7.91
N MET A 23 7.61 -7.08 6.86
CA MET A 23 7.80 -8.54 6.72
C MET A 23 9.24 -8.95 6.48
N PHE A 24 10.03 -8.12 5.80
CA PHE A 24 11.45 -8.40 5.51
C PHE A 24 12.38 -8.01 6.65
N LEU A 25 12.20 -6.82 7.22
CA LEU A 25 13.07 -6.33 8.29
C LEU A 25 12.66 -6.87 9.67
N GLY A 26 11.42 -7.30 9.84
CA GLY A 26 10.83 -7.60 11.12
C GLY A 26 10.60 -6.34 11.97
N CYS A 27 9.69 -6.41 12.92
CA CYS A 27 9.39 -5.31 13.84
C CYS A 27 9.94 -5.57 15.26
N ASN A 28 10.90 -6.50 15.39
CA ASN A 28 11.46 -6.93 16.69
C ASN A 28 12.70 -6.13 17.10
N THR A 29 13.22 -5.28 16.20
CA THR A 29 14.40 -4.45 16.43
C THR A 29 14.07 -2.98 16.16
N ALA A 30 14.78 -2.07 16.84
CA ALA A 30 14.63 -0.64 16.62
C ALA A 30 14.87 -0.26 15.13
N ALA A 31 15.87 -0.87 14.49
CA ALA A 31 16.15 -0.65 13.08
C ALA A 31 15.01 -1.11 12.16
N GLY A 32 14.39 -2.27 12.46
CA GLY A 32 13.23 -2.77 11.72
C GLY A 32 12.01 -1.86 11.85
N VAL A 33 11.74 -1.36 13.05
CA VAL A 33 10.64 -0.41 13.30
C VAL A 33 10.87 0.90 12.56
N VAL A 34 12.06 1.49 12.66
CA VAL A 34 12.40 2.74 11.98
C VAL A 34 12.36 2.56 10.46
N GLY A 35 12.95 1.48 9.93
CA GLY A 35 12.93 1.18 8.50
C GLY A 35 11.51 1.04 7.95
N THR A 36 10.64 0.35 8.68
CA THR A 36 9.22 0.21 8.32
C THR A 36 8.48 1.55 8.35
N ALA A 37 8.70 2.36 9.39
CA ALA A 37 8.08 3.68 9.49
C ALA A 37 8.51 4.61 8.34
N VAL A 38 9.80 4.59 7.97
CA VAL A 38 10.32 5.35 6.83
C VAL A 38 9.71 4.85 5.52
N ALA A 39 9.58 3.54 5.32
CA ALA A 39 8.96 2.97 4.12
C ALA A 39 7.49 3.41 3.97
N PHE A 40 6.71 3.38 5.05
CA PHE A 40 5.34 3.91 5.04
C PHE A 40 5.32 5.41 4.71
N GLY A 41 6.14 6.21 5.39
CA GLY A 41 6.19 7.66 5.19
C GLY A 41 6.56 8.04 3.75
N LEU A 42 7.62 7.46 3.20
CA LEU A 42 8.04 7.71 1.82
C LEU A 42 7.02 7.25 0.79
N SER A 43 6.33 6.13 1.05
CA SER A 43 5.24 5.66 0.18
C SER A 43 4.09 6.67 0.12
N VAL A 44 3.69 7.23 1.28
CA VAL A 44 2.65 8.27 1.34
C VAL A 44 3.09 9.52 0.59
N VAL A 45 4.33 9.99 0.78
CA VAL A 45 4.86 11.15 0.08
C VAL A 45 4.86 10.93 -1.43
N ALA A 46 5.40 9.79 -1.89
CA ALA A 46 5.45 9.44 -3.31
C ALA A 46 4.04 9.41 -3.93
N MET A 47 3.07 8.79 -3.24
CA MET A 47 1.70 8.73 -3.72
C MET A 47 1.01 10.10 -3.67
N ALA A 48 1.28 10.94 -2.67
CA ALA A 48 0.73 12.28 -2.60
C ALA A 48 1.14 13.13 -3.80
N TYR A 49 2.39 13.06 -4.22
CA TYR A 49 2.87 13.75 -5.42
C TYR A 49 2.32 13.15 -6.73
N THR A 50 2.06 11.85 -6.77
CA THR A 50 1.62 11.14 -7.99
C THR A 50 0.11 11.25 -8.21
N ILE A 51 -0.69 10.94 -7.20
CA ILE A 51 -2.15 10.83 -7.30
C ILE A 51 -2.90 11.93 -6.53
N GLY A 52 -2.20 12.76 -5.77
CA GLY A 52 -2.82 13.82 -4.97
C GLY A 52 -3.65 14.79 -5.79
N GLY A 53 -3.19 15.17 -6.99
CA GLY A 53 -3.94 16.01 -7.93
C GLY A 53 -5.17 15.34 -8.56
N ILE A 54 -5.28 13.99 -8.47
CA ILE A 54 -6.38 13.22 -9.06
C ILE A 54 -7.46 12.90 -8.03
N SER A 55 -7.06 12.38 -6.86
CA SER A 55 -7.98 11.87 -5.83
C SER A 55 -7.88 12.57 -4.49
N GLY A 56 -6.84 13.35 -4.26
CA GLY A 56 -6.49 13.89 -2.94
C GLY A 56 -5.61 12.95 -2.12
N CYS A 57 -5.23 11.78 -2.67
CA CYS A 57 -4.37 10.78 -2.03
C CYS A 57 -4.83 10.43 -0.61
N HIS A 58 -6.04 9.93 -0.50
CA HIS A 58 -6.58 9.50 0.80
C HIS A 58 -5.95 8.18 1.24
N ILE A 59 -5.84 7.20 0.34
CA ILE A 59 -5.23 5.85 0.51
C ILE A 59 -5.52 5.17 1.85
N ASN A 60 -6.55 5.62 2.55
CA ASN A 60 -6.97 5.13 3.85
C ASN A 60 -8.45 5.44 4.08
N PRO A 61 -9.32 4.43 4.29
CA PRO A 61 -10.74 4.65 4.54
C PRO A 61 -11.00 5.53 5.77
N ALA A 62 -10.29 5.30 6.86
CA ALA A 62 -10.49 6.04 8.11
C ALA A 62 -10.16 7.53 7.95
N ARG A 63 -9.09 7.85 7.19
CA ARG A 63 -8.72 9.24 6.87
C ARG A 63 -9.79 9.95 6.05
N SER A 64 -10.57 9.21 5.27
CA SER A 64 -11.62 9.79 4.40
C SER A 64 -12.88 10.12 5.17
N ILE A 65 -13.23 9.34 6.17
CA ILE A 65 -14.49 9.48 6.94
C ILE A 65 -14.54 10.81 7.68
N GLY A 66 -13.48 11.17 8.41
CA GLY A 66 -13.45 12.41 9.19
C GLY A 66 -13.75 13.66 8.35
N PRO A 67 -12.93 13.98 7.34
CA PRO A 67 -13.17 15.13 6.48
C PRO A 67 -14.53 15.08 5.75
N ALA A 68 -15.00 13.89 5.33
CA ALA A 68 -16.29 13.76 4.65
C ALA A 68 -17.48 14.13 5.56
N LEU A 69 -17.41 13.79 6.83
CA LEU A 69 -18.45 14.15 7.81
C LEU A 69 -18.50 15.66 8.04
N PHE A 70 -17.36 16.35 8.06
CA PHE A 70 -17.31 17.80 8.22
C PHE A 70 -17.66 18.57 6.95
N ALA A 71 -17.22 18.10 5.79
CA ALA A 71 -17.49 18.77 4.51
C ALA A 71 -18.93 18.55 4.02
N GLY A 72 -19.55 17.40 4.36
CA GLY A 72 -20.91 17.07 3.95
C GLY A 72 -21.10 16.97 2.44
N GLY A 73 -22.34 17.04 1.97
CA GLY A 73 -22.70 17.20 0.56
C GLY A 73 -22.05 16.18 -0.39
N GLN A 74 -21.27 16.66 -1.36
CA GLN A 74 -20.62 15.81 -2.36
C GLN A 74 -19.54 14.90 -1.79
N ALA A 75 -18.86 15.33 -0.71
CA ALA A 75 -17.84 14.52 -0.06
C ALA A 75 -18.41 13.23 0.54
N LEU A 76 -19.61 13.28 1.10
CA LEU A 76 -20.32 12.09 1.59
C LEU A 76 -20.76 11.16 0.44
N LYS A 77 -21.17 11.72 -0.70
CA LYS A 77 -21.55 10.93 -1.88
C LYS A 77 -20.36 10.19 -2.49
N ASP A 78 -19.19 10.79 -2.46
CA ASP A 78 -17.95 10.21 -3.00
C ASP A 78 -17.25 9.28 -1.97
N LEU A 79 -17.66 9.28 -0.70
CA LEU A 79 -17.00 8.56 0.39
C LEU A 79 -16.85 7.06 0.11
N TRP A 80 -17.85 6.43 -0.52
CA TRP A 80 -17.80 5.01 -0.85
C TRP A 80 -16.60 4.66 -1.75
N VAL A 81 -16.20 5.57 -2.65
CA VAL A 81 -15.01 5.39 -3.52
C VAL A 81 -13.75 5.30 -2.65
N PHE A 82 -13.63 6.18 -1.66
CA PHE A 82 -12.49 6.25 -0.75
C PHE A 82 -12.49 5.15 0.33
N ILE A 83 -13.55 4.36 0.41
CA ILE A 83 -13.60 3.15 1.24
C ILE A 83 -13.27 1.91 0.39
N VAL A 84 -13.99 1.73 -0.71
CA VAL A 84 -13.89 0.49 -1.51
C VAL A 84 -12.57 0.43 -2.28
N ALA A 85 -12.11 1.52 -2.87
CA ALA A 85 -10.88 1.53 -3.66
C ALA A 85 -9.62 1.21 -2.82
N PRO A 86 -9.40 1.82 -1.63
CA PRO A 86 -8.30 1.42 -0.75
C PRO A 86 -8.38 -0.03 -0.27
N LEU A 87 -9.59 -0.54 0.03
CA LEU A 87 -9.75 -1.96 0.41
C LEU A 87 -9.35 -2.90 -0.72
N CYS A 88 -9.75 -2.61 -1.95
CA CYS A 88 -9.31 -3.38 -3.12
C CYS A 88 -7.80 -3.31 -3.31
N GLY A 89 -7.20 -2.12 -3.20
CA GLY A 89 -5.75 -1.94 -3.32
C GLY A 89 -4.96 -2.69 -2.26
N GLY A 90 -5.41 -2.58 -1.00
CA GLY A 90 -4.81 -3.30 0.12
C GLY A 90 -4.91 -4.83 -0.01
N ALA A 91 -6.02 -5.35 -0.56
CA ALA A 91 -6.20 -6.78 -0.80
C ALA A 91 -5.35 -7.31 -1.98
N LEU A 92 -5.04 -6.49 -2.97
CA LEU A 92 -4.19 -6.87 -4.10
C LEU A 92 -2.71 -6.94 -3.73
N ALA A 93 -2.25 -6.11 -2.79
CA ALA A 93 -0.84 -6.04 -2.39
C ALA A 93 -0.28 -7.39 -1.87
N PRO A 94 -0.95 -8.15 -0.98
CA PRO A 94 -0.45 -9.44 -0.50
C PRO A 94 -0.28 -10.47 -1.61
N SER A 95 -1.16 -10.48 -2.59
CA SER A 95 -1.10 -11.41 -3.73
C SER A 95 0.20 -11.22 -4.54
N TYR A 96 0.61 -9.98 -4.74
CA TYR A 96 1.88 -9.63 -5.38
C TYR A 96 3.09 -10.01 -4.52
N GLY A 97 3.05 -9.71 -3.22
CA GLY A 97 4.14 -10.01 -2.28
C GLY A 97 4.41 -11.51 -2.14
N GLN A 98 3.38 -12.34 -2.11
CA GLN A 98 3.51 -13.80 -2.06
C GLN A 98 4.13 -14.38 -3.34
N HIS A 99 3.72 -13.86 -4.50
CA HIS A 99 4.28 -14.31 -5.78
C HIS A 99 5.78 -13.99 -5.90
N SER A 100 6.20 -12.80 -5.49
CA SER A 100 7.60 -12.38 -5.46
C SER A 100 8.44 -13.22 -4.50
N ARG A 101 7.93 -13.55 -3.31
CA ARG A 101 8.60 -14.45 -2.36
C ARG A 101 8.82 -15.85 -2.91
N GLN A 102 7.83 -16.42 -3.57
CA GLN A 102 7.96 -17.75 -4.17
C GLN A 102 9.02 -17.79 -5.27
N GLN A 103 9.14 -16.73 -6.06
CA GLN A 103 10.19 -16.63 -7.08
C GLN A 103 11.58 -16.52 -6.46
N LEU A 104 11.77 -15.69 -5.44
CA LEU A 104 13.05 -15.55 -4.74
C LEU A 104 13.49 -16.86 -4.07
N THR A 105 12.58 -17.56 -3.41
CA THR A 105 12.86 -18.85 -2.79
C THR A 105 13.23 -19.91 -3.84
N ARG A 106 12.55 -19.93 -4.97
CA ARG A 106 12.87 -20.85 -6.09
C ARG A 106 14.23 -20.55 -6.70
N SER A 107 14.58 -19.27 -6.90
CA SER A 107 15.89 -18.90 -7.46
C SER A 107 17.03 -19.23 -6.51
N SER A 108 16.89 -18.98 -5.21
CA SER A 108 17.89 -19.34 -4.19
C SER A 108 18.09 -20.85 -4.10
N PHE A 109 17.02 -21.63 -4.16
CA PHE A 109 17.12 -23.12 -4.13
C PHE A 109 17.79 -23.68 -5.40
N SER A 110 17.55 -23.05 -6.57
CA SER A 110 18.17 -23.44 -7.83
C SER A 110 19.68 -23.15 -7.89
N THR A 111 20.13 -22.15 -7.13
CA THR A 111 21.56 -21.76 -7.07
C THR A 111 22.35 -22.63 -6.07
N CYS A 112 21.69 -23.18 -5.06
CA CYS A 112 22.32 -24.04 -4.02
C CYS A 112 22.43 -25.51 -4.43
N HIS A 113 21.85 -25.92 -5.54
CA HIS A 113 21.95 -27.31 -6.02
C HIS A 113 22.65 -27.32 -7.39
N PRO A 114 24.00 -27.43 -7.47
CA PRO A 114 24.68 -27.66 -8.73
C PRO A 114 24.20 -28.99 -9.31
N LYS A 115 23.73 -28.98 -10.55
CA LYS A 115 23.38 -30.19 -11.28
C LYS A 115 24.64 -31.11 -11.37
N PRO A 116 24.47 -32.43 -11.22
CA PRO A 116 25.54 -33.39 -11.37
C PRO A 116 26.12 -33.36 -12.78
#